data_510f10a1689c70b43fb7a0ebc0c500b5
#
_entry.id   510f10a1689c70b43fb7a0ebc0c500b5
#
_cell.length_a   1.000
_cell.length_b   1.000
_cell.length_c   1.000
_cell.angle_alpha   90.00
_cell.angle_beta   90.00
_cell.angle_gamma   90.00
#
_symmetry.space_group_name_H-M   'P 1'
#
loop_
_entity.id
_entity.type
_entity.pdbx_description
1 polymer ?
#
loop_
_entity_poly.entity_id
_entity_poly.type
_entity_poly.pdbx_seq_one_letter_code
_entity_poly.pdbx_strand_id
1 'polypeptide(L)'
;MPTATSHPDAGQELILPAFGLIEPERVLAVDDLFAVVGDKFPVSPGHVLIIPRRPLTRFQELNAVEKSRLLGWVEWAHARLQQALTPAPEAFNLGVNDGKAAGQTMPQFHFHIIPRYTGDVADPRGGVRWVIPAKAKYW
;
A
#
# COMPACT_ATOMS: atom_id res chain seq x y z
N MET A 1 -3.30 -11.96 -13.06
CA MET A 1 -3.34 -11.53 -11.65
C MET A 1 -4.10 -12.53 -10.79
N PRO A 2 -3.71 -12.66 -9.54
CA PRO A 2 -4.48 -13.49 -8.62
C PRO A 2 -5.87 -12.91 -8.40
N THR A 3 -6.82 -13.77 -8.01
CA THR A 3 -8.17 -13.34 -7.66
C THR A 3 -8.15 -12.59 -6.32
N ALA A 4 -9.23 -11.90 -5.97
CA ALA A 4 -9.34 -11.16 -4.72
C ALA A 4 -9.66 -12.05 -3.50
N THR A 5 -9.48 -13.36 -3.61
CA THR A 5 -9.56 -14.33 -2.51
C THR A 5 -8.20 -14.47 -1.82
N SER A 6 -8.11 -15.28 -0.76
CA SER A 6 -6.84 -15.53 -0.07
C SER A 6 -5.78 -16.05 -1.06
N HIS A 7 -4.62 -15.42 -1.05
CA HIS A 7 -3.49 -15.84 -1.88
C HIS A 7 -2.82 -17.07 -1.25
N PRO A 8 -2.38 -18.07 -2.05
CA PRO A 8 -1.73 -19.27 -1.49
C PRO A 8 -0.46 -18.97 -0.69
N ASP A 9 0.21 -17.85 -0.98
CA ASP A 9 1.43 -17.45 -0.25
C ASP A 9 1.13 -16.54 0.95
N ALA A 10 -0.15 -16.30 1.27
CA ALA A 10 -0.51 -15.53 2.47
C ALA A 10 0.00 -16.24 3.72
N GLY A 11 0.53 -15.46 4.67
CA GLY A 11 1.02 -15.99 5.94
C GLY A 11 2.38 -16.66 5.88
N GLN A 12 3.08 -16.65 4.73
CA GLN A 12 4.41 -17.22 4.65
C GLN A 12 5.47 -16.33 5.31
N GLU A 13 6.60 -16.93 5.67
CA GLU A 13 7.75 -16.19 6.15
C GLU A 13 8.34 -15.33 5.03
N LEU A 14 8.68 -14.07 5.35
CA LEU A 14 9.12 -13.10 4.35
C LEU A 14 10.12 -12.12 4.96
N ILE A 15 11.21 -11.87 4.22
CA ILE A 15 12.19 -10.82 4.54
C ILE A 15 12.21 -9.84 3.37
N LEU A 16 12.04 -8.56 3.67
CA LEU A 16 12.05 -7.49 2.67
C LEU A 16 13.19 -6.51 2.94
N PRO A 17 13.77 -5.90 1.87
CA PRO A 17 14.82 -4.89 2.05
C PRO A 17 14.33 -3.77 2.96
N ALA A 18 15.19 -3.31 3.86
CA ALA A 18 14.96 -2.26 4.86
C ALA A 18 13.87 -2.57 5.90
N PHE A 19 12.82 -3.30 5.53
CA PHE A 19 11.75 -3.71 6.47
C PHE A 19 12.15 -4.91 7.32
N GLY A 20 13.08 -5.73 6.84
CA GLY A 20 13.50 -6.93 7.54
C GLY A 20 12.44 -8.04 7.52
N LEU A 21 12.39 -8.82 8.59
CA LEU A 21 11.45 -9.91 8.74
C LEU A 21 10.03 -9.35 8.94
N ILE A 22 9.10 -9.83 8.10
CA ILE A 22 7.70 -9.44 8.20
C ILE A 22 6.97 -10.52 8.98
N GLU A 23 6.18 -10.12 9.98
CA GLU A 23 5.35 -11.03 10.75
C GLU A 23 4.40 -11.77 9.78
N PRO A 24 4.33 -13.13 9.85
CA PRO A 24 3.56 -13.91 8.88
C PRO A 24 2.09 -13.47 8.73
N GLU A 25 1.46 -13.04 9.82
CA GLU A 25 0.07 -12.59 9.80
C GLU A 25 -0.15 -11.30 8.99
N ARG A 26 0.91 -10.55 8.71
CA ARG A 26 0.85 -9.34 7.88
C ARG A 26 1.03 -9.62 6.40
N VAL A 27 1.46 -10.81 6.02
CA VAL A 27 1.72 -11.15 4.62
C VAL A 27 0.42 -11.59 3.95
N LEU A 28 -0.09 -10.79 3.02
CA LEU A 28 -1.31 -11.11 2.29
C LEU A 28 -1.04 -11.88 1.00
N ALA A 29 0.00 -11.52 0.29
CA ALA A 29 0.37 -12.14 -1.00
C ALA A 29 1.82 -11.86 -1.33
N VAL A 30 2.43 -12.75 -2.11
CA VAL A 30 3.82 -12.61 -2.58
C VAL A 30 3.90 -13.17 -3.99
N ASP A 31 4.68 -12.54 -4.86
CA ASP A 31 5.11 -13.16 -6.11
C ASP A 31 6.62 -12.97 -6.27
N ASP A 32 7.15 -13.18 -7.47
CA ASP A 32 8.58 -13.05 -7.72
C ASP A 32 9.10 -11.61 -7.64
N LEU A 33 8.23 -10.61 -7.76
CA LEU A 33 8.63 -9.20 -7.82
C LEU A 33 8.16 -8.36 -6.64
N PHE A 34 7.03 -8.69 -6.03
CA PHE A 34 6.40 -7.88 -4.98
C PHE A 34 5.86 -8.73 -3.83
N ALA A 35 5.66 -8.06 -2.71
CA ALA A 35 4.87 -8.58 -1.60
C ALA A 35 3.79 -7.56 -1.24
N VAL A 36 2.62 -8.05 -0.84
CA VAL A 36 1.53 -7.24 -0.28
C VAL A 36 1.42 -7.56 1.19
N VAL A 37 1.64 -6.56 2.04
CA VAL A 37 1.68 -6.76 3.48
C VAL A 37 0.81 -5.73 4.19
N GLY A 38 0.21 -6.11 5.32
CA GLY A 38 -0.47 -5.15 6.18
C GLY A 38 0.53 -4.18 6.80
N ASP A 39 0.20 -2.89 6.83
CA ASP A 39 1.06 -1.91 7.50
C ASP A 39 1.11 -2.25 8.99
N LYS A 40 2.31 -2.16 9.57
CA LYS A 40 2.49 -2.44 11.01
C LYS A 40 1.80 -1.40 11.89
N PHE A 41 1.64 -0.18 11.36
CA PHE A 41 1.00 0.94 12.04
C PHE A 41 -0.16 1.46 11.18
N PRO A 42 -1.22 0.65 10.99
CA PRO A 42 -2.28 1.01 10.05
C PRO A 42 -2.99 2.29 10.48
N VAL A 43 -3.19 3.21 9.54
CA VAL A 43 -3.95 4.43 9.80
C VAL A 43 -5.44 4.19 9.68
N SER A 44 -5.82 3.05 9.10
CA SER A 44 -7.20 2.61 8.91
C SER A 44 -7.20 1.08 8.86
N PRO A 45 -8.27 0.41 9.29
CA PRO A 45 -8.36 -1.04 9.16
C PRO A 45 -8.13 -1.48 7.71
N GLY A 46 -7.19 -2.41 7.51
CA GLY A 46 -6.86 -2.92 6.18
C GLY A 46 -5.82 -2.11 5.42
N HIS A 47 -5.20 -1.10 6.01
CA HIS A 47 -4.11 -0.37 5.39
C HIS A 47 -2.99 -1.34 4.99
N VAL A 48 -2.67 -1.42 3.70
CA VAL A 48 -1.65 -2.33 3.18
C VAL A 48 -0.58 -1.58 2.40
N LEU A 49 0.57 -2.23 2.29
CA LEU A 49 1.72 -1.78 1.51
C LEU A 49 2.02 -2.80 0.42
N ILE A 50 2.35 -2.31 -0.77
CA ILE A 50 2.89 -3.14 -1.85
C ILE A 50 4.36 -2.79 -1.97
N ILE A 51 5.24 -3.77 -1.78
CA ILE A 51 6.68 -3.56 -1.62
C ILE A 51 7.43 -4.45 -2.60
N PRO A 52 8.34 -3.87 -3.44
CA PRO A 52 9.17 -4.70 -4.30
C PRO A 52 10.12 -5.58 -3.47
N ARG A 53 10.41 -6.76 -3.99
CA ARG A 53 11.31 -7.70 -3.31
C ARG A 53 12.77 -7.36 -3.54
N ARG A 54 13.08 -6.64 -4.61
CA ARG A 54 14.42 -6.15 -4.94
C ARG A 54 14.69 -4.85 -4.20
N PRO A 55 15.92 -4.61 -3.69
CA PRO A 55 16.25 -3.32 -3.06
C PRO A 55 16.14 -2.18 -4.06
N LEU A 56 15.27 -1.24 -3.80
CA LEU A 56 15.17 0.04 -4.49
C LEU A 56 14.43 1.05 -3.61
N THR A 57 14.81 2.31 -3.71
CA THR A 57 14.27 3.35 -2.82
C THR A 57 13.19 4.18 -3.49
N ARG A 58 13.38 4.55 -4.76
CA ARG A 58 12.58 5.54 -5.45
C ARG A 58 11.75 4.91 -6.57
N PHE A 59 10.59 5.51 -6.85
CA PHE A 59 9.70 5.08 -7.92
C PHE A 59 10.43 4.93 -9.27
N GLN A 60 11.30 5.88 -9.59
CA GLN A 60 12.03 5.89 -10.86
C GLN A 60 12.96 4.70 -11.05
N GLU A 61 13.31 3.99 -9.96
CA GLU A 61 14.18 2.82 -10.01
C GLU A 61 13.42 1.55 -10.42
N LEU A 62 12.09 1.56 -10.40
CA LEU A 62 11.29 0.44 -10.90
C LEU A 62 11.51 0.30 -12.41
N ASN A 63 11.71 -0.94 -12.88
CA ASN A 63 11.75 -1.20 -14.31
C ASN A 63 10.32 -1.33 -14.88
N ALA A 64 10.19 -1.48 -16.21
CA ALA A 64 8.89 -1.51 -16.88
C ALA A 64 8.02 -2.69 -16.42
N VAL A 65 8.62 -3.86 -16.20
CA VAL A 65 7.91 -5.05 -15.74
C VAL A 65 7.39 -4.84 -14.31
N GLU A 66 8.23 -4.29 -13.45
CA GLU A 66 7.84 -3.96 -12.07
C GLU A 66 6.70 -2.95 -12.02
N LYS A 67 6.76 -1.90 -12.83
CA LYS A 67 5.68 -0.90 -12.90
C LYS A 67 4.35 -1.53 -13.30
N SER A 68 4.37 -2.38 -14.31
CA SER A 68 3.18 -3.09 -14.75
C SER A 68 2.63 -4.03 -13.67
N ARG A 69 3.51 -4.78 -13.01
CA ARG A 69 3.13 -5.71 -11.95
C ARG A 69 2.55 -4.97 -10.74
N LEU A 70 3.12 -3.80 -10.40
CA LEU A 70 2.62 -2.95 -9.32
C LEU A 70 1.15 -2.60 -9.54
N LEU A 71 0.78 -2.16 -10.74
CA LEU A 71 -0.61 -1.79 -11.04
C LEU A 71 -1.55 -2.99 -10.87
N GLY A 72 -1.12 -4.18 -11.29
CA GLY A 72 -1.90 -5.39 -11.07
C GLY A 72 -2.12 -5.70 -9.58
N TRP A 73 -1.11 -5.51 -8.76
CA TRP A 73 -1.25 -5.71 -7.31
C TRP A 73 -2.12 -4.64 -6.66
N VAL A 74 -2.09 -3.41 -7.16
CA VAL A 74 -3.02 -2.35 -6.70
C VAL A 74 -4.46 -2.79 -6.93
N GLU A 75 -4.79 -3.28 -8.14
CA GLU A 75 -6.13 -3.79 -8.44
C GLU A 75 -6.50 -4.97 -7.53
N TRP A 76 -5.60 -5.91 -7.35
CA TRP A 76 -5.85 -7.07 -6.51
C TRP A 76 -6.14 -6.66 -5.06
N ALA A 77 -5.31 -5.77 -4.51
CA ALA A 77 -5.47 -5.32 -3.13
C ALA A 77 -6.79 -4.57 -2.92
N HIS A 78 -7.17 -3.71 -3.88
CA HIS A 78 -8.44 -2.99 -3.85
C HIS A 78 -9.61 -3.97 -3.75
N ALA A 79 -9.66 -4.96 -4.64
CA ALA A 79 -10.73 -5.96 -4.64
C ALA A 79 -10.70 -6.84 -3.38
N ARG A 80 -9.51 -7.24 -2.95
CA ARG A 80 -9.32 -8.07 -1.76
C ARG A 80 -9.84 -7.37 -0.50
N LEU A 81 -9.53 -6.09 -0.33
CA LEU A 81 -9.96 -5.32 0.83
C LEU A 81 -11.47 -5.10 0.85
N GLN A 82 -12.08 -4.86 -0.33
CA GLN A 82 -13.53 -4.74 -0.42
C GLN A 82 -14.25 -6.03 -0.04
N GLN A 83 -13.66 -7.19 -0.33
CA GLN A 83 -14.25 -8.48 0.01
C GLN A 83 -13.97 -8.90 1.45
N ALA A 84 -12.79 -8.57 1.98
CA ALA A 84 -12.33 -9.10 3.26
C ALA A 84 -12.79 -8.28 4.46
N LEU A 85 -13.02 -6.98 4.30
CA LEU A 85 -13.35 -6.08 5.41
C LEU A 85 -14.86 -5.94 5.58
N THR A 86 -15.29 -5.85 6.84
CA THR A 86 -16.68 -5.58 7.22
C THR A 86 -16.69 -4.46 8.27
N PRO A 87 -17.30 -3.30 7.97
CA PRO A 87 -17.89 -2.94 6.67
C PRO A 87 -16.85 -2.81 5.57
N ALA A 88 -17.27 -3.01 4.32
CA ALA A 88 -16.39 -2.83 3.18
C ALA A 88 -15.98 -1.36 3.03
N PRO A 89 -14.73 -1.08 2.64
CA PRO A 89 -14.31 0.29 2.36
C PRO A 89 -15.14 0.92 1.26
N GLU A 90 -15.46 2.19 1.43
CA GLU A 90 -16.21 2.97 0.43
C GLU A 90 -15.29 3.61 -0.60
N ALA A 91 -14.04 3.86 -0.23
CA ALA A 91 -13.06 4.56 -1.06
C ALA A 91 -11.64 4.20 -0.60
N PHE A 92 -10.64 4.70 -1.32
CA PHE A 92 -9.24 4.45 -0.98
C PHE A 92 -8.39 5.69 -1.27
N ASN A 93 -7.38 5.92 -0.43
CA ASN A 93 -6.24 6.73 -0.84
C ASN A 93 -5.12 5.79 -1.28
N LEU A 94 -4.54 6.10 -2.44
CA LEU A 94 -3.46 5.34 -3.05
C LEU A 94 -2.26 6.27 -3.17
N GLY A 95 -1.08 5.85 -2.73
CA GLY A 95 0.04 6.77 -2.84
C GLY A 95 1.39 6.26 -2.37
N VAL A 96 2.38 7.09 -2.68
CA VAL A 96 3.80 6.83 -2.43
C VAL A 96 4.41 8.10 -1.87
N ASN A 97 5.27 7.94 -0.86
CA ASN A 97 6.19 8.99 -0.44
C ASN A 97 7.50 8.75 -1.18
N ASP A 98 7.73 9.49 -2.27
CA ASP A 98 8.84 9.25 -3.18
C ASP A 98 9.99 10.19 -2.87
N GLY A 99 10.84 9.80 -1.95
CA GLY A 99 11.98 10.57 -1.51
C GLY A 99 11.79 11.21 -0.15
N LYS A 100 12.92 11.56 0.47
CA LYS A 100 12.96 12.04 1.84
C LYS A 100 12.17 13.34 2.03
N ALA A 101 12.25 14.26 1.07
CA ALA A 101 11.52 15.53 1.13
C ALA A 101 10.01 15.33 1.03
N ALA A 102 9.56 14.20 0.50
CA ALA A 102 8.14 13.83 0.42
C ALA A 102 7.68 12.99 1.62
N GLY A 103 8.55 12.79 2.62
CA GLY A 103 8.20 12.06 3.84
C GLY A 103 8.59 10.60 3.85
N GLN A 104 9.37 10.13 2.89
CA GLN A 104 9.84 8.75 2.88
C GLN A 104 10.83 8.54 4.03
N THR A 105 10.48 7.66 4.97
CA THR A 105 11.33 7.33 6.13
C THR A 105 12.00 5.98 5.99
N MET A 106 11.36 5.03 5.31
CA MET A 106 11.90 3.70 5.06
C MET A 106 12.59 3.70 3.70
N PRO A 107 13.90 3.38 3.60
CA PRO A 107 14.66 3.48 2.34
C PRO A 107 14.41 2.29 1.40
N GLN A 108 13.16 1.89 1.29
CA GLN A 108 12.67 0.88 0.34
C GLN A 108 11.34 1.39 -0.20
N PHE A 109 11.17 1.39 -1.51
CA PHE A 109 9.91 1.79 -2.14
C PHE A 109 8.74 1.01 -1.53
N HIS A 110 7.65 1.70 -1.22
CA HIS A 110 6.41 1.04 -0.80
C HIS A 110 5.21 1.89 -1.21
N PHE A 111 4.20 1.20 -1.74
CA PHE A 111 2.97 1.83 -2.21
C PHE A 111 1.88 1.59 -1.18
N HIS A 112 1.26 2.67 -0.69
CA HIS A 112 0.20 2.62 0.29
C HIS A 112 -1.16 2.44 -0.36
N ILE A 113 -1.98 1.56 0.20
CA ILE A 113 -3.41 1.48 -0.09
C ILE A 113 -4.14 1.62 1.24
N ILE A 114 -4.86 2.72 1.38
CA ILE A 114 -5.51 3.10 2.64
C ILE A 114 -7.02 3.07 2.43
N PRO A 115 -7.73 2.11 3.06
CA PRO A 115 -9.19 2.07 3.02
C PRO A 115 -9.78 3.32 3.67
N ARG A 116 -10.84 3.85 3.07
CA ARG A 116 -11.51 5.04 3.58
C ARG A 116 -13.00 4.76 3.76
N TYR A 117 -13.56 5.41 4.78
CA TYR A 117 -14.96 5.26 5.18
C TYR A 117 -15.56 6.64 5.41
N THR A 118 -16.82 6.82 5.00
CA THR A 118 -17.55 8.07 5.30
C THR A 118 -17.52 8.31 6.81
N GLY A 119 -17.08 9.50 7.20
CA GLY A 119 -17.01 9.88 8.61
C GLY A 119 -15.71 9.51 9.33
N ASP A 120 -14.75 8.87 8.67
CA ASP A 120 -13.46 8.55 9.29
C ASP A 120 -12.63 9.81 9.61
N VAL A 121 -12.86 10.88 8.86
CA VAL A 121 -12.37 12.23 9.18
C VAL A 121 -13.53 13.21 8.99
N ALA A 122 -13.44 14.40 9.58
CA ALA A 122 -14.51 15.38 9.52
C ALA A 122 -14.76 15.89 8.10
N ASP A 123 -13.68 16.16 7.34
CA ASP A 123 -13.75 16.64 5.96
C ASP A 123 -12.62 16.02 5.14
N PRO A 124 -12.92 15.03 4.28
CA PRO A 124 -11.90 14.32 3.51
C PRO A 124 -11.48 15.06 2.24
N ARG A 125 -12.12 16.19 1.90
CA ARG A 125 -11.82 16.89 0.64
C ARG A 125 -10.35 17.25 0.53
N GLY A 126 -9.81 17.08 -0.67
CA GLY A 126 -8.43 17.38 -0.98
C GLY A 126 -7.48 16.19 -0.84
N GLY A 127 -7.78 15.24 0.05
CA GLY A 127 -7.00 14.00 0.18
C GLY A 127 -5.50 14.20 0.14
N VAL A 128 -4.85 13.76 -0.94
CA VAL A 128 -3.38 13.84 -1.11
C VAL A 128 -2.83 15.27 -1.05
N ARG A 129 -3.67 16.27 -1.24
CA ARG A 129 -3.22 17.67 -1.17
C ARG A 129 -2.82 18.09 0.24
N TRP A 130 -3.26 17.35 1.26
CA TRP A 130 -2.95 17.66 2.66
C TRP A 130 -1.49 17.45 3.01
N VAL A 131 -0.68 16.94 2.07
CA VAL A 131 0.79 16.90 2.23
C VAL A 131 1.37 18.32 2.39
N ILE A 132 0.68 19.35 1.89
CA ILE A 132 1.02 20.76 2.13
C ILE A 132 -0.23 21.41 2.74
N PRO A 133 -0.41 21.36 4.06
CA PRO A 133 -1.65 21.81 4.70
C PRO A 133 -2.06 23.23 4.37
N ALA A 134 -1.10 24.16 4.27
CA ALA A 134 -1.37 25.56 3.97
C ALA A 134 -1.98 25.78 2.59
N LYS A 135 -1.86 24.81 1.67
CA LYS A 135 -2.34 24.91 0.29
C LYS A 135 -3.36 23.84 -0.06
N ALA A 136 -3.75 23.02 0.90
CA ALA A 136 -4.64 21.88 0.62
C ALA A 136 -6.02 22.31 0.18
N LYS A 137 -6.60 23.29 0.84
CA LYS A 137 -7.95 23.79 0.52
C LYS A 137 -7.96 24.63 -0.74
N TYR A 138 -8.93 24.37 -1.61
CA TYR A 138 -9.21 25.18 -2.81
C TYR A 138 -10.71 25.51 -2.92
N TRP A 139 -11.43 25.33 -1.84
CA TRP A 139 -12.87 25.58 -1.73
C TRP A 139 -13.13 26.56 -0.59
#